data_9186154ea30f5d677776856ced23d29b
#
_entry.id   9186154ea30f5d677776856ced23d29b
#
_cell.length_a   1.000
_cell.length_b   1.000
_cell.length_c   1.000
_cell.angle_alpha   90.00
_cell.angle_beta   90.00
_cell.angle_gamma   90.00
#
_symmetry.space_group_name_H-M   'P 1'
#
loop_
_entity.id
_entity.type
_entity.pdbx_description
1 polymer ?
#
loop_
_entity_poly.entity_id
_entity_poly.type
_entity_poly.pdbx_seq_one_letter_code
_entity_poly.pdbx_strand_id
1 'polypeptide(L)'
;MLAGVVSPEARFERELEHFRHDSNAAAQFLYAWVSFHACANENKGIRRGVNERALFWNTALGAFQTSLFIVLGRIFDRNHQNHTLDRLLREATQNPSIFSRRALAQRKSRQSPGTNWIKDYVQDAYVPSRKDFARLQRFASGKRKVYERVYQKIRHKVFAHSGISSRTQSDALFAKTNIRELERLVVSLGQLYEALWQLYVNGRKPVIQRPAYTVAALRRLGRRRDRHIPSIQEAMVNETYAVLALYDQS
;
A
#
# COMPACT_ATOMS: atom_id res chain seq x y z
N MET A 1 -22.90 30.61 7.24
CA MET A 1 -21.46 30.31 7.28
C MET A 1 -21.11 29.71 5.93
N LEU A 2 -20.39 30.45 5.08
CA LEU A 2 -19.91 29.92 3.78
C LEU A 2 -18.85 28.86 4.11
N ALA A 3 -19.13 27.60 3.78
CA ALA A 3 -18.13 26.54 3.85
C ALA A 3 -16.96 26.96 2.94
N GLY A 4 -15.81 27.28 3.56
CA GLY A 4 -14.63 27.72 2.85
C GLY A 4 -14.25 26.70 1.77
N VAL A 5 -14.10 27.12 0.53
CA VAL A 5 -13.70 26.27 -0.59
C VAL A 5 -12.31 25.69 -0.27
N VAL A 6 -12.25 24.38 -0.03
CA VAL A 6 -11.00 23.67 0.24
C VAL A 6 -10.08 23.80 -0.98
N SER A 7 -8.83 24.25 -0.77
CA SER A 7 -7.89 24.45 -1.87
C SER A 7 -7.57 23.14 -2.61
N PRO A 8 -7.20 23.21 -3.90
CA PRO A 8 -6.76 22.01 -4.65
C PRO A 8 -5.58 21.28 -3.99
N GLU A 9 -4.67 22.03 -3.38
CA GLU A 9 -3.52 21.50 -2.65
C GLU A 9 -3.98 20.67 -1.44
N ALA A 10 -4.86 21.25 -0.60
CA ALA A 10 -5.38 20.55 0.58
C ALA A 10 -6.25 19.33 0.22
N ARG A 11 -6.97 19.37 -0.92
CA ARG A 11 -7.70 18.19 -1.42
C ARG A 11 -6.73 17.08 -1.82
N PHE A 12 -5.70 17.40 -2.61
CA PHE A 12 -4.70 16.43 -3.03
C PHE A 12 -3.95 15.82 -1.82
N GLU A 13 -3.52 16.64 -0.87
CA GLU A 13 -2.84 16.16 0.35
C GLU A 13 -3.70 15.17 1.13
N ARG A 14 -4.97 15.48 1.31
CA ARG A 14 -5.91 14.58 1.98
C ARG A 14 -6.08 13.26 1.25
N GLU A 15 -6.26 13.28 -0.07
CA GLU A 15 -6.39 12.05 -0.86
C GLU A 15 -5.08 11.23 -0.85
N LEU A 16 -3.93 11.89 -0.89
CA LEU A 16 -2.61 11.24 -0.81
C LEU A 16 -2.41 10.56 0.54
N GLU A 17 -2.83 11.21 1.63
CA GLU A 17 -2.73 10.65 2.99
C GLU A 17 -3.67 9.47 3.20
N HIS A 18 -4.92 9.54 2.72
CA HIS A 18 -5.83 8.39 2.74
C HIS A 18 -5.27 7.22 1.95
N PHE A 19 -4.70 7.48 0.77
CA PHE A 19 -4.09 6.44 -0.05
C PHE A 19 -2.85 5.84 0.62
N ARG A 20 -2.03 6.64 1.30
CA ARG A 20 -0.90 6.17 2.12
C ARG A 20 -1.37 5.21 3.20
N HIS A 21 -2.37 5.62 3.96
CA HIS A 21 -2.92 4.84 5.06
C HIS A 21 -3.44 3.48 4.57
N ASP A 22 -4.27 3.48 3.52
CA ASP A 22 -4.84 2.26 2.98
C ASP A 22 -3.78 1.36 2.32
N SER A 23 -2.82 1.91 1.59
CA SER A 23 -1.74 1.10 0.99
C SER A 23 -0.83 0.47 2.04
N ASN A 24 -0.54 1.18 3.13
CA ASN A 24 0.22 0.64 4.27
C ASN A 24 -0.57 -0.45 4.99
N ALA A 25 -1.86 -0.24 5.27
CA ALA A 25 -2.71 -1.24 5.89
C ALA A 25 -2.80 -2.52 5.06
N ALA A 26 -2.96 -2.40 3.73
CA ALA A 26 -2.93 -3.55 2.83
C ALA A 26 -1.60 -4.31 2.90
N ALA A 27 -0.47 -3.61 2.96
CA ALA A 27 0.85 -4.22 3.11
C ALA A 27 0.99 -4.92 4.48
N GLN A 28 0.58 -4.27 5.57
CA GLN A 28 0.63 -4.85 6.90
C GLN A 28 -0.16 -6.17 6.99
N PHE A 29 -1.43 -6.16 6.56
CA PHE A 29 -2.26 -7.37 6.62
C PHE A 29 -1.73 -8.50 5.74
N LEU A 30 -1.31 -8.19 4.52
CA LEU A 30 -0.76 -9.20 3.63
C LEU A 30 0.53 -9.80 4.18
N TYR A 31 1.49 -8.94 4.58
CA TYR A 31 2.80 -9.43 4.99
C TYR A 31 2.80 -10.05 6.38
N ALA A 32 1.89 -9.68 7.29
CA ALA A 32 1.64 -10.44 8.50
C ALA A 32 1.19 -11.88 8.16
N TRP A 33 0.21 -12.00 7.26
CA TRP A 33 -0.35 -13.29 6.86
C TRP A 33 0.66 -14.18 6.12
N VAL A 34 1.35 -13.67 5.08
CA VAL A 34 2.30 -14.49 4.30
C VAL A 34 3.55 -14.84 5.11
N SER A 35 4.02 -13.95 5.99
CA SER A 35 5.19 -14.20 6.84
C SER A 35 4.90 -15.23 7.90
N PHE A 36 3.69 -15.21 8.48
CA PHE A 36 3.25 -16.24 9.42
C PHE A 36 3.35 -17.64 8.78
N HIS A 37 2.75 -17.81 7.61
CA HIS A 37 2.79 -19.10 6.91
C HIS A 37 4.20 -19.51 6.48
N ALA A 38 5.02 -18.57 6.02
CA ALA A 38 6.40 -18.84 5.68
C ALA A 38 7.19 -19.33 6.90
N CYS A 39 7.10 -18.62 8.02
CA CYS A 39 7.81 -18.93 9.25
C CYS A 39 7.36 -20.29 9.84
N ALA A 40 6.05 -20.54 9.93
CA ALA A 40 5.51 -21.80 10.43
C ALA A 40 5.87 -23.01 9.54
N ASN A 41 6.05 -22.79 8.23
CA ASN A 41 6.49 -23.84 7.31
C ASN A 41 8.00 -24.13 7.41
N GLU A 42 8.80 -23.11 7.74
CA GLU A 42 10.26 -23.23 7.87
C GLU A 42 10.68 -23.91 9.20
N ASN A 43 9.86 -23.79 10.25
CA ASN A 43 10.22 -24.24 11.61
C ASN A 43 9.15 -25.13 12.25
N LYS A 44 9.54 -26.37 12.59
CA LYS A 44 8.63 -27.37 13.20
C LYS A 44 8.23 -26.99 14.64
N GLY A 45 9.12 -26.39 15.44
CA GLY A 45 8.84 -25.93 16.79
C GLY A 45 7.78 -24.83 16.79
N ILE A 46 7.98 -23.80 15.96
CA ILE A 46 7.00 -22.72 15.77
C ILE A 46 5.65 -23.29 15.33
N ARG A 47 5.64 -24.19 14.34
CA ARG A 47 4.39 -24.81 13.87
C ARG A 47 3.65 -25.56 14.97
N ARG A 48 4.34 -26.29 15.85
CA ARG A 48 3.75 -26.98 17.00
C ARG A 48 3.15 -25.96 17.96
N GLY A 49 3.90 -24.97 18.43
CA GLY A 49 3.43 -23.96 19.37
C GLY A 49 2.24 -23.12 18.85
N VAL A 50 2.22 -22.83 17.55
CA VAL A 50 1.07 -22.19 16.86
C VAL A 50 -0.15 -23.10 16.89
N ASN A 51 0.01 -24.41 16.61
CA ASN A 51 -1.10 -25.38 16.61
C ASN A 51 -1.70 -25.59 18.00
N GLU A 52 -0.92 -25.48 19.06
CA GLU A 52 -1.43 -25.51 20.45
C GLU A 52 -2.39 -24.35 20.75
N ARG A 53 -2.29 -23.24 19.97
CA ARG A 53 -3.14 -22.05 20.06
C ARG A 53 -3.90 -21.77 18.77
N ALA A 54 -4.34 -22.84 18.12
CA ALA A 54 -4.93 -22.79 16.77
C ALA A 54 -6.16 -21.87 16.67
N LEU A 55 -7.01 -21.82 17.70
CA LEU A 55 -8.19 -20.95 17.70
C LEU A 55 -7.80 -19.47 17.57
N PHE A 56 -6.82 -19.02 18.38
CA PHE A 56 -6.34 -17.64 18.32
C PHE A 56 -5.73 -17.32 16.96
N TRP A 57 -4.81 -18.14 16.48
CA TRP A 57 -4.11 -17.87 15.22
C TRP A 57 -5.03 -17.97 14.00
N ASN A 58 -5.95 -18.91 13.96
CA ASN A 58 -6.93 -18.97 12.88
C ASN A 58 -7.84 -17.74 12.86
N THR A 59 -8.24 -17.23 14.03
CA THR A 59 -9.01 -15.98 14.15
C THR A 59 -8.20 -14.78 13.64
N ALA A 60 -6.94 -14.64 14.07
CA ALA A 60 -6.08 -13.55 13.66
C ALA A 60 -5.80 -13.57 12.15
N LEU A 61 -5.45 -14.74 11.62
CA LEU A 61 -5.19 -14.91 10.17
C LEU A 61 -6.44 -14.64 9.32
N GLY A 62 -7.61 -15.06 9.77
CA GLY A 62 -8.89 -14.75 9.13
C GLY A 62 -9.18 -13.25 9.16
N ALA A 63 -8.89 -12.57 10.28
CA ALA A 63 -9.02 -11.12 10.38
C ALA A 63 -8.06 -10.39 9.43
N PHE A 64 -6.80 -10.82 9.31
CA PHE A 64 -5.85 -10.23 8.35
C PHE A 64 -6.33 -10.35 6.91
N GLN A 65 -6.80 -11.53 6.51
CA GLN A 65 -7.35 -11.74 5.16
C GLN A 65 -8.56 -10.83 4.90
N THR A 66 -9.53 -10.83 5.82
CA THR A 66 -10.74 -10.01 5.70
C THR A 66 -10.40 -8.53 5.56
N SER A 67 -9.55 -8.03 6.46
CA SER A 67 -9.12 -6.63 6.47
C SER A 67 -8.39 -6.25 5.19
N LEU A 68 -7.51 -7.11 4.69
CA LEU A 68 -6.81 -6.90 3.41
C LEU A 68 -7.80 -6.68 2.26
N PHE A 69 -8.80 -7.57 2.11
CA PHE A 69 -9.76 -7.46 1.00
C PHE A 69 -10.72 -6.28 1.16
N ILE A 70 -11.06 -5.88 2.38
CA ILE A 70 -11.82 -4.66 2.64
C ILE A 70 -11.01 -3.44 2.21
N VAL A 71 -9.75 -3.34 2.61
CA VAL A 71 -8.86 -2.23 2.26
C VAL A 71 -8.64 -2.14 0.75
N LEU A 72 -8.33 -3.26 0.09
CA LEU A 72 -8.20 -3.29 -1.37
C LEU A 72 -9.50 -2.86 -2.06
N GLY A 73 -10.66 -3.23 -1.48
CA GLY A 73 -11.95 -2.79 -1.97
C GLY A 73 -12.14 -1.28 -1.90
N ARG A 74 -11.69 -0.62 -0.82
CA ARG A 74 -11.73 0.86 -0.70
C ARG A 74 -10.82 1.53 -1.72
N ILE A 75 -9.57 1.06 -1.85
CA ILE A 75 -8.60 1.61 -2.79
C ILE A 75 -9.13 1.59 -4.24
N PHE A 76 -9.74 0.47 -4.65
CA PHE A 76 -10.21 0.26 -6.02
C PHE A 76 -11.71 0.52 -6.24
N ASP A 77 -12.40 1.10 -5.25
CA ASP A 77 -13.80 1.48 -5.38
C ASP A 77 -13.99 2.46 -6.55
N ARG A 78 -15.11 2.33 -7.23
CA ARG A 78 -15.51 3.22 -8.33
C ARG A 78 -16.41 4.38 -7.87
N ASN A 79 -16.83 4.38 -6.60
CA ASN A 79 -17.65 5.45 -6.08
C ASN A 79 -16.82 6.74 -5.93
N HIS A 80 -17.15 7.75 -6.70
CA HIS A 80 -16.46 9.03 -6.74
C HIS A 80 -16.57 9.87 -5.45
N GLN A 81 -17.50 9.51 -4.56
CA GLN A 81 -17.64 10.18 -3.25
C GLN A 81 -16.63 9.67 -2.22
N ASN A 82 -16.08 8.47 -2.42
CA ASN A 82 -15.12 7.86 -1.52
C ASN A 82 -13.68 8.32 -1.80
N HIS A 83 -12.79 8.17 -0.81
CA HIS A 83 -11.35 8.31 -0.97
C HIS A 83 -10.81 7.09 -1.72
N THR A 84 -10.54 7.24 -3.00
CA THR A 84 -10.14 6.14 -3.88
C THR A 84 -8.90 6.51 -4.68
N LEU A 85 -8.22 5.51 -5.21
CA LEU A 85 -7.09 5.72 -6.11
C LEU A 85 -7.45 6.58 -7.34
N ASP A 86 -8.66 6.43 -7.89
CA ASP A 86 -9.12 7.24 -9.02
C ASP A 86 -9.29 8.70 -8.64
N ARG A 87 -9.82 8.96 -7.45
CA ARG A 87 -10.00 10.32 -6.95
C ARG A 87 -8.64 10.99 -6.76
N LEU A 88 -7.68 10.31 -6.13
CA LEU A 88 -6.31 10.82 -5.97
C LEU A 88 -5.68 11.20 -7.32
N LEU A 89 -5.73 10.28 -8.30
CA LEU A 89 -5.13 10.52 -9.62
C LEU A 89 -5.88 11.61 -10.41
N ARG A 90 -7.18 11.75 -10.22
CA ARG A 90 -7.98 12.82 -10.79
C ARG A 90 -7.59 14.17 -10.20
N GLU A 91 -7.49 14.30 -8.86
CA GLU A 91 -7.03 15.53 -8.22
C GLU A 91 -5.64 15.94 -8.72
N ALA A 92 -4.70 14.99 -8.86
CA ALA A 92 -3.38 15.27 -9.41
C ALA A 92 -3.43 15.77 -10.87
N THR A 93 -4.28 15.15 -11.70
CA THR A 93 -4.34 15.46 -13.14
C THR A 93 -5.06 16.78 -13.43
N GLN A 94 -6.13 17.07 -12.66
CA GLN A 94 -6.93 18.28 -12.82
C GLN A 94 -6.27 19.53 -12.24
N ASN A 95 -5.33 19.37 -11.32
CA ASN A 95 -4.66 20.47 -10.63
C ASN A 95 -3.12 20.45 -10.80
N PRO A 96 -2.60 20.46 -12.03
CA PRO A 96 -1.15 20.33 -12.26
C PRO A 96 -0.33 21.48 -11.65
N SER A 97 -0.95 22.62 -11.40
CA SER A 97 -0.29 23.79 -10.77
C SER A 97 0.26 23.52 -9.38
N ILE A 98 -0.34 22.55 -8.61
CA ILE A 98 0.18 22.18 -7.29
C ILE A 98 1.56 21.51 -7.34
N PHE A 99 1.98 21.01 -8.51
CA PHE A 99 3.30 20.42 -8.76
C PHE A 99 4.28 21.41 -9.42
N SER A 100 3.91 22.70 -9.53
CA SER A 100 4.81 23.71 -10.07
C SER A 100 5.97 24.02 -9.11
N ARG A 101 7.07 24.53 -9.64
CA ARG A 101 8.22 25.01 -8.85
C ARG A 101 7.80 26.06 -7.80
N ARG A 102 6.87 26.96 -8.17
CA ARG A 102 6.32 27.98 -7.27
C ARG A 102 5.58 27.33 -6.08
N ALA A 103 4.69 26.38 -6.34
CA ALA A 103 3.96 25.67 -5.29
C ALA A 103 4.91 24.87 -4.38
N LEU A 104 5.92 24.21 -4.95
CA LEU A 104 6.96 23.52 -4.19
C LEU A 104 7.74 24.49 -3.29
N ALA A 105 8.17 25.66 -3.83
CA ALA A 105 8.85 26.67 -3.04
C ALA A 105 8.01 27.14 -1.85
N GLN A 106 6.72 27.40 -2.07
CA GLN A 106 5.79 27.80 -1.00
C GLN A 106 5.66 26.73 0.10
N ARG A 107 5.56 25.43 -0.27
CA ARG A 107 5.51 24.32 0.70
C ARG A 107 6.80 24.24 1.52
N LYS A 108 7.96 24.32 0.84
CA LYS A 108 9.27 24.28 1.51
C LYS A 108 9.45 25.48 2.45
N SER A 109 9.03 26.68 2.05
CA SER A 109 9.10 27.87 2.89
C SER A 109 8.22 27.78 4.15
N ARG A 110 7.06 27.12 4.06
CA ARG A 110 6.23 26.84 5.26
C ARG A 110 6.90 25.85 6.21
N GLN A 111 7.62 24.85 5.69
CA GLN A 111 8.32 23.84 6.49
C GLN A 111 9.63 24.37 7.09
N SER A 112 10.32 25.27 6.41
CA SER A 112 11.62 25.83 6.81
C SER A 112 11.67 27.33 6.53
N PRO A 113 11.02 28.16 7.37
CA PRO A 113 11.01 29.60 7.17
C PRO A 113 12.41 30.21 7.23
N GLY A 114 12.67 31.22 6.39
CA GLY A 114 13.91 32.00 6.43
C GLY A 114 15.15 31.31 5.87
N THR A 115 15.01 30.19 5.18
CA THR A 115 16.17 29.47 4.61
C THR A 115 16.45 29.83 3.16
N ASN A 116 17.73 30.05 2.81
CA ASN A 116 18.15 30.48 1.46
C ASN A 116 18.24 29.32 0.45
N TRP A 117 18.33 28.05 0.89
CA TRP A 117 18.53 26.89 0.01
C TRP A 117 17.32 26.58 -0.87
N ILE A 118 16.14 27.07 -0.54
CA ILE A 118 14.89 26.76 -1.24
C ILE A 118 14.94 27.18 -2.70
N LYS A 119 15.52 28.37 -2.97
CA LYS A 119 15.61 28.92 -4.32
C LYS A 119 16.38 27.97 -5.26
N ASP A 120 17.53 27.50 -4.84
CA ASP A 120 18.38 26.61 -5.63
C ASP A 120 17.73 25.21 -5.74
N TYR A 121 17.16 24.70 -4.64
CA TYR A 121 16.45 23.42 -4.63
C TYR A 121 15.32 23.33 -5.67
N VAL A 122 14.53 24.38 -5.81
CA VAL A 122 13.37 24.35 -6.74
C VAL A 122 13.78 24.59 -8.21
N GLN A 123 14.98 25.09 -8.49
CA GLN A 123 15.46 25.27 -9.87
C GLN A 123 15.56 23.93 -10.59
N ASP A 124 16.04 22.89 -9.90
CA ASP A 124 16.19 21.55 -10.44
C ASP A 124 14.94 20.67 -10.27
N ALA A 125 13.87 21.23 -9.64
CA ALA A 125 12.66 20.47 -9.40
C ALA A 125 11.96 20.10 -10.72
N TYR A 126 11.59 18.83 -10.80
CA TYR A 126 10.83 18.28 -11.92
C TYR A 126 9.40 18.82 -11.93
N VAL A 127 8.96 19.32 -13.08
CA VAL A 127 7.57 19.73 -13.31
C VAL A 127 6.90 18.66 -14.16
N PRO A 128 5.85 17.98 -13.68
CA PRO A 128 5.23 16.89 -14.41
C PRO A 128 4.47 17.35 -15.63
N SER A 129 4.51 16.54 -16.67
CA SER A 129 3.73 16.70 -17.90
C SER A 129 2.43 15.88 -17.85
N ARG A 130 1.50 16.15 -18.77
CA ARG A 130 0.32 15.30 -18.98
C ARG A 130 0.67 13.82 -19.22
N LYS A 131 1.82 13.56 -19.89
CA LYS A 131 2.31 12.20 -20.16
C LYS A 131 2.68 11.45 -18.88
N ASP A 132 3.18 12.14 -17.85
CA ASP A 132 3.52 11.53 -16.57
C ASP A 132 2.28 11.07 -15.85
N PHE A 133 1.25 11.91 -15.75
CA PHE A 133 -0.03 11.52 -15.14
C PHE A 133 -0.73 10.41 -15.93
N ALA A 134 -0.73 10.46 -17.27
CA ALA A 134 -1.28 9.38 -18.09
C ALA A 134 -0.55 8.06 -17.89
N ARG A 135 0.76 8.07 -17.62
CA ARG A 135 1.54 6.87 -17.27
C ARG A 135 1.12 6.31 -15.91
N LEU A 136 0.98 7.16 -14.89
CA LEU A 136 0.51 6.75 -13.56
C LEU A 136 -0.92 6.18 -13.62
N GLN A 137 -1.82 6.81 -14.36
CA GLN A 137 -3.19 6.33 -14.58
C GLN A 137 -3.23 4.97 -15.28
N ARG A 138 -2.40 4.76 -16.32
CA ARG A 138 -2.29 3.45 -17.00
C ARG A 138 -1.77 2.37 -16.06
N PHE A 139 -0.77 2.70 -15.23
CA PHE A 139 -0.26 1.79 -14.21
C PHE A 139 -1.36 1.40 -13.21
N ALA A 140 -2.06 2.37 -12.64
CA ALA A 140 -3.17 2.16 -11.71
C ALA A 140 -4.31 1.33 -12.33
N SER A 141 -4.69 1.64 -13.58
CA SER A 141 -5.73 0.90 -14.32
C SER A 141 -5.33 -0.57 -14.56
N GLY A 142 -4.04 -0.82 -14.84
CA GLY A 142 -3.51 -2.18 -14.95
C GLY A 142 -3.65 -2.97 -13.63
N LYS A 143 -3.37 -2.31 -12.49
CA LYS A 143 -3.53 -2.92 -11.15
C LYS A 143 -4.99 -3.14 -10.78
N ARG A 144 -5.87 -2.21 -11.13
CA ARG A 144 -7.32 -2.39 -10.97
C ARG A 144 -7.83 -3.60 -11.74
N LYS A 145 -7.43 -3.79 -13.00
CA LYS A 145 -7.85 -4.97 -13.79
C LYS A 145 -7.47 -6.28 -13.09
N VAL A 146 -6.29 -6.35 -12.47
CA VAL A 146 -5.88 -7.51 -11.67
C VAL A 146 -6.82 -7.71 -10.47
N TYR A 147 -7.11 -6.64 -9.73
CA TYR A 147 -8.02 -6.67 -8.60
C TYR A 147 -9.44 -7.12 -9.02
N GLU A 148 -10.01 -6.51 -10.03
CA GLU A 148 -11.38 -6.79 -10.50
C GLU A 148 -11.55 -8.23 -11.04
N ARG A 149 -10.54 -8.72 -11.76
CA ARG A 149 -10.58 -10.06 -12.35
C ARG A 149 -10.66 -11.17 -11.30
N VAL A 150 -9.92 -11.03 -10.19
CA VAL A 150 -9.71 -12.09 -9.21
C VAL A 150 -10.29 -11.71 -7.84
N TYR A 151 -9.82 -10.62 -7.27
CA TYR A 151 -9.99 -10.32 -5.84
C TYR A 151 -11.30 -9.66 -5.49
N GLN A 152 -11.91 -8.91 -6.41
CA GLN A 152 -13.21 -8.29 -6.21
C GLN A 152 -14.31 -9.34 -5.94
N LYS A 153 -14.28 -10.45 -6.67
CA LYS A 153 -15.24 -11.55 -6.48
C LYS A 153 -15.12 -12.19 -5.09
N ILE A 154 -13.88 -12.35 -4.61
CA ILE A 154 -13.61 -12.87 -3.27
C ILE A 154 -14.16 -11.92 -2.21
N ARG A 155 -13.86 -10.61 -2.32
CA ARG A 155 -14.40 -9.58 -1.42
C ARG A 155 -15.93 -9.66 -1.35
N HIS A 156 -16.61 -9.67 -2.49
CA HIS A 156 -18.07 -9.66 -2.52
C HIS A 156 -18.68 -10.94 -1.97
N LYS A 157 -18.19 -12.11 -2.36
CA LYS A 157 -18.81 -13.38 -2.01
C LYS A 157 -18.45 -13.88 -0.62
N VAL A 158 -17.23 -13.59 -0.14
CA VAL A 158 -16.73 -14.17 1.11
C VAL A 158 -16.79 -13.17 2.26
N PHE A 159 -16.46 -11.90 2.02
CA PHE A 159 -16.25 -10.93 3.09
C PHE A 159 -17.31 -9.83 3.19
N ALA A 160 -18.00 -9.45 2.11
CA ALA A 160 -19.00 -8.40 2.14
C ALA A 160 -20.45 -8.91 2.34
N HIS A 161 -20.70 -10.11 1.89
CA HIS A 161 -22.00 -10.77 2.07
C HIS A 161 -21.77 -12.12 2.73
N SER A 162 -22.22 -12.28 3.95
CA SER A 162 -22.36 -13.58 4.63
C SER A 162 -23.44 -14.48 4.00
N GLY A 163 -23.71 -14.26 2.71
CA GLY A 163 -24.60 -15.08 1.91
C GLY A 163 -23.96 -16.42 1.63
N ILE A 164 -24.65 -17.46 1.99
CA ILE A 164 -24.70 -18.87 1.61
C ILE A 164 -23.57 -19.36 0.66
N SER A 165 -22.32 -18.94 0.84
CA SER A 165 -21.22 -19.61 0.16
C SER A 165 -20.77 -20.75 1.07
N SER A 166 -21.00 -21.99 0.64
CA SER A 166 -20.45 -23.16 1.32
C SER A 166 -18.94 -22.97 1.45
N ARG A 167 -18.33 -23.50 2.52
CA ARG A 167 -16.86 -23.51 2.73
C ARG A 167 -16.11 -23.93 1.45
N THR A 168 -16.65 -24.90 0.73
CA THR A 168 -16.14 -25.39 -0.57
C THR A 168 -16.09 -24.30 -1.67
N GLN A 169 -17.06 -23.37 -1.71
CA GLN A 169 -17.05 -22.28 -2.69
C GLN A 169 -16.02 -21.21 -2.34
N SER A 170 -15.82 -20.93 -1.05
CA SER A 170 -14.79 -20.04 -0.58
C SER A 170 -13.40 -20.60 -0.91
N ASP A 171 -13.16 -21.88 -0.60
CA ASP A 171 -11.90 -22.57 -0.91
C ASP A 171 -11.60 -22.57 -2.41
N ALA A 172 -12.61 -22.80 -3.26
CA ALA A 172 -12.45 -22.74 -4.72
C ALA A 172 -12.14 -21.34 -5.26
N LEU A 173 -12.63 -20.28 -4.60
CA LEU A 173 -12.27 -18.90 -4.94
C LEU A 173 -10.82 -18.59 -4.53
N PHE A 174 -10.39 -19.03 -3.34
CA PHE A 174 -9.00 -18.85 -2.88
C PHE A 174 -8.01 -19.68 -3.70
N ALA A 175 -8.37 -20.90 -4.12
CA ALA A 175 -7.54 -21.72 -5.00
C ALA A 175 -7.22 -21.06 -6.36
N LYS A 176 -8.04 -20.11 -6.79
CA LYS A 176 -7.80 -19.29 -8.00
C LYS A 176 -6.86 -18.11 -7.76
N THR A 177 -6.46 -17.83 -6.51
CA THR A 177 -5.59 -16.71 -6.20
C THR A 177 -4.13 -17.10 -6.34
N ASN A 178 -3.34 -16.23 -6.97
CA ASN A 178 -1.90 -16.33 -6.97
C ASN A 178 -1.33 -15.38 -5.92
N ILE A 179 -0.78 -15.91 -4.83
CA ILE A 179 -0.20 -15.12 -3.75
C ILE A 179 0.89 -14.16 -4.26
N ARG A 180 1.67 -14.58 -5.26
CA ARG A 180 2.69 -13.72 -5.87
C ARG A 180 2.09 -12.55 -6.66
N GLU A 181 0.92 -12.75 -7.26
CA GLU A 181 0.18 -11.68 -7.93
C GLU A 181 -0.37 -10.68 -6.89
N LEU A 182 -0.85 -11.18 -5.76
CA LEU A 182 -1.35 -10.35 -4.65
C LEU A 182 -0.21 -9.54 -3.98
N GLU A 183 0.93 -10.17 -3.71
CA GLU A 183 2.14 -9.49 -3.22
C GLU A 183 2.55 -8.35 -4.18
N ARG A 184 2.61 -8.61 -5.49
CA ARG A 184 2.94 -7.59 -6.50
C ARG A 184 1.90 -6.48 -6.56
N LEU A 185 0.61 -6.81 -6.43
CA LEU A 185 -0.48 -5.84 -6.41
C LEU A 185 -0.29 -4.88 -5.22
N VAL A 186 -0.16 -5.41 -4.01
CA VAL A 186 -0.04 -4.63 -2.77
C VAL A 186 1.21 -3.75 -2.79
N VAL A 187 2.37 -4.32 -3.14
CA VAL A 187 3.62 -3.54 -3.24
C VAL A 187 3.51 -2.42 -4.27
N SER A 188 2.79 -2.65 -5.37
CA SER A 188 2.61 -1.62 -6.40
C SER A 188 1.80 -0.40 -5.92
N LEU A 189 0.96 -0.55 -4.89
CA LEU A 189 0.24 0.58 -4.28
C LEU A 189 1.20 1.49 -3.53
N GLY A 190 2.07 0.93 -2.70
CA GLY A 190 3.10 1.68 -1.99
C GLY A 190 4.05 2.42 -2.94
N GLN A 191 4.38 1.80 -4.09
CA GLN A 191 5.21 2.46 -5.11
C GLN A 191 4.52 3.62 -5.81
N LEU A 192 3.22 3.47 -6.07
CA LEU A 192 2.44 4.56 -6.65
C LEU A 192 2.33 5.73 -5.66
N TYR A 193 2.11 5.42 -4.36
CA TYR A 193 2.18 6.43 -3.31
C TYR A 193 3.54 7.15 -3.31
N GLU A 194 4.63 6.40 -3.26
CA GLU A 194 5.98 6.96 -3.23
C GLU A 194 6.27 7.85 -4.44
N ALA A 195 5.88 7.42 -5.63
CA ALA A 195 6.06 8.21 -6.85
C ALA A 195 5.31 9.55 -6.80
N LEU A 196 4.06 9.55 -6.29
CA LEU A 196 3.26 10.76 -6.13
C LEU A 196 3.79 11.65 -5.00
N TRP A 197 4.21 11.05 -3.89
CA TRP A 197 4.79 11.75 -2.75
C TRP A 197 6.12 12.43 -3.13
N GLN A 198 7.03 11.72 -3.78
CA GLN A 198 8.30 12.27 -4.24
C GLN A 198 8.11 13.42 -5.23
N LEU A 199 7.12 13.29 -6.13
CA LEU A 199 6.78 14.36 -7.04
C LEU A 199 6.25 15.58 -6.27
N TYR A 200 5.32 15.37 -5.35
CA TYR A 200 4.64 16.45 -4.63
C TYR A 200 5.54 17.14 -3.61
N VAL A 201 6.21 16.37 -2.75
CA VAL A 201 7.00 16.90 -1.63
C VAL A 201 8.40 17.32 -2.06
N ASN A 202 9.02 16.58 -2.99
CA ASN A 202 10.41 16.74 -3.33
C ASN A 202 10.65 17.24 -4.76
N GLY A 203 9.61 17.43 -5.58
CA GLY A 203 9.77 17.84 -6.97
C GLY A 203 10.59 16.83 -7.79
N ARG A 204 10.51 15.54 -7.47
CA ARG A 204 11.22 14.49 -8.21
C ARG A 204 10.33 13.86 -9.27
N LYS A 205 10.96 13.39 -10.37
CA LYS A 205 10.24 12.67 -11.42
C LYS A 205 9.53 11.45 -10.84
N PRO A 206 8.21 11.25 -11.12
CA PRO A 206 7.47 10.12 -10.60
C PRO A 206 7.88 8.82 -11.31
N VAL A 207 8.71 8.01 -10.66
CA VAL A 207 9.22 6.74 -11.19
C VAL A 207 8.62 5.59 -10.38
N ILE A 208 8.00 4.62 -11.07
CA ILE A 208 7.56 3.38 -10.45
C ILE A 208 8.75 2.42 -10.45
N GLN A 209 9.29 2.17 -9.29
CA GLN A 209 10.39 1.23 -9.08
C GLN A 209 9.87 -0.23 -9.04
N ARG A 210 10.78 -1.20 -9.03
CA ARG A 210 10.45 -2.63 -8.84
C ARG A 210 11.17 -3.14 -7.59
N PRO A 211 10.60 -2.96 -6.39
CA PRO A 211 11.23 -3.43 -5.17
C PRO A 211 11.11 -4.94 -5.01
N ALA A 212 11.81 -5.44 -4.00
CA ALA A 212 11.57 -6.76 -3.46
C ALA A 212 10.13 -6.86 -2.93
N TYR A 213 9.48 -7.99 -3.17
CA TYR A 213 8.09 -8.21 -2.76
C TYR A 213 7.84 -9.58 -2.13
N THR A 214 8.81 -10.50 -2.15
CA THR A 214 8.65 -11.81 -1.52
C THR A 214 9.20 -11.80 -0.10
N VAL A 215 8.60 -12.56 0.81
CA VAL A 215 9.07 -12.69 2.19
C VAL A 215 10.57 -13.01 2.24
N ALA A 216 11.04 -13.99 1.46
CA ALA A 216 12.44 -14.37 1.41
C ALA A 216 13.37 -13.23 0.93
N ALA A 217 12.92 -12.40 -0.02
CA ALA A 217 13.70 -11.27 -0.50
C ALA A 217 13.73 -10.13 0.54
N LEU A 218 12.60 -9.85 1.19
CA LEU A 218 12.48 -8.83 2.25
C LEU A 218 13.33 -9.19 3.46
N ARG A 219 13.33 -10.46 3.89
CA ARG A 219 14.21 -10.93 4.97
C ARG A 219 15.69 -10.77 4.66
N ARG A 220 16.09 -10.99 3.40
CA ARG A 220 17.49 -10.75 2.99
C ARG A 220 17.90 -9.27 3.07
N LEU A 221 16.98 -8.36 2.77
CA LEU A 221 17.21 -6.92 2.92
C LEU A 221 17.37 -6.53 4.39
N GLY A 222 16.49 -6.99 5.27
CA GLY A 222 16.54 -6.69 6.71
C GLY A 222 17.79 -7.22 7.44
N ARG A 223 18.54 -8.17 6.85
CA ARG A 223 19.83 -8.64 7.39
C ARG A 223 21.01 -7.75 7.02
N ARG A 224 20.86 -6.83 6.08
CA ARG A 224 21.90 -5.86 5.72
C ARG A 224 21.93 -4.76 6.77
N ARG A 225 23.08 -4.58 7.43
CA ARG A 225 23.27 -3.61 8.53
C ARG A 225 23.41 -2.16 8.07
N ASP A 226 23.18 -1.84 6.80
CA ASP A 226 23.24 -0.47 6.32
C ASP A 226 22.08 0.35 6.89
N ARG A 227 22.27 1.65 7.06
CA ARG A 227 21.31 2.64 7.60
C ARG A 227 20.07 2.81 6.69
N HIS A 228 19.44 1.70 6.33
CA HIS A 228 18.27 1.66 5.51
C HIS A 228 17.01 1.78 6.41
N ILE A 229 16.15 2.73 6.08
CA ILE A 229 14.82 2.81 6.69
C ILE A 229 13.97 1.69 6.06
N PRO A 230 13.53 0.68 6.84
CA PRO A 230 12.77 -0.43 6.29
C PRO A 230 11.44 0.05 5.72
N SER A 231 11.03 -0.53 4.60
CA SER A 231 9.66 -0.37 4.10
C SER A 231 8.67 -1.04 5.05
N ILE A 232 7.39 -0.65 4.99
CA ILE A 232 6.34 -1.21 5.85
C ILE A 232 6.22 -2.73 5.71
N GLN A 233 6.38 -3.27 4.51
CA GLN A 233 6.38 -4.71 4.26
C GLN A 233 7.59 -5.41 4.87
N GLU A 234 8.77 -4.79 4.83
CA GLU A 234 10.00 -5.32 5.43
C GLU A 234 9.90 -5.34 6.96
N ALA A 235 9.43 -4.24 7.55
CA ALA A 235 9.18 -4.16 8.98
C ALA A 235 8.21 -5.25 9.43
N MET A 236 7.06 -5.40 8.74
CA MET A 236 6.06 -6.41 9.08
C MET A 236 6.59 -7.84 8.98
N VAL A 237 7.39 -8.14 7.94
CA VAL A 237 8.06 -9.46 7.82
C VAL A 237 8.95 -9.71 9.03
N ASN A 238 9.82 -8.76 9.37
CA ASN A 238 10.77 -8.91 10.47
C ASN A 238 10.08 -9.07 11.83
N GLU A 239 9.06 -8.25 12.11
CA GLU A 239 8.29 -8.31 13.35
C GLU A 239 7.51 -9.63 13.46
N THR A 240 6.88 -10.10 12.39
CA THR A 240 6.17 -11.39 12.40
C THR A 240 7.12 -12.55 12.74
N TYR A 241 8.32 -12.57 12.14
CA TYR A 241 9.32 -13.59 12.48
C TYR A 241 9.82 -13.48 13.92
N ALA A 242 10.01 -12.26 14.43
CA ALA A 242 10.43 -12.03 15.81
C ALA A 242 9.39 -12.52 16.81
N VAL A 243 8.11 -12.22 16.60
CA VAL A 243 7.02 -12.70 17.45
C VAL A 243 6.90 -14.23 17.43
N LEU A 244 6.99 -14.84 16.25
CA LEU A 244 6.86 -16.29 16.13
C LEU A 244 8.08 -17.05 16.67
N ALA A 245 9.26 -16.44 16.69
CA ALA A 245 10.46 -17.07 17.29
C ALA A 245 10.31 -17.34 18.80
N LEU A 246 9.38 -16.66 19.50
CA LEU A 246 9.08 -16.94 20.90
C LEU A 246 8.51 -18.36 21.11
N TYR A 247 7.91 -18.96 20.09
CA TYR A 247 7.39 -20.33 20.13
C TYR A 247 8.48 -21.40 19.88
N ASP A 248 9.66 -21.01 19.43
CA ASP A 248 10.77 -21.95 19.19
C ASP A 248 11.58 -22.23 20.46
N GLN A 249 11.36 -21.43 21.52
CA GLN A 249 12.07 -21.54 22.80
C GLN A 249 11.30 -22.36 23.85
N SER A 250 10.10 -22.82 23.53
CA SER A 250 9.24 -23.66 24.34
C SER A 250 9.14 -25.07 23.78
#